data_16f3c63c1a9fe3297afe2763f1594ae4
#
_entry.id   16f3c63c1a9fe3297afe2763f1594ae4
#
_cell.length_a   1.000
_cell.length_b   1.000
_cell.length_c   1.000
_cell.angle_alpha   90.00
_cell.angle_beta   90.00
_cell.angle_gamma   90.00
#
_symmetry.space_group_name_H-M   'P 1'
#
loop_
_entity.id
_entity.type
_entity.pdbx_description
1 polymer ?
#
loop_
_entity_poly.entity_id
_entity_poly.type
_entity_poly.pdbx_seq_one_letter_code
_entity_poly.pdbx_strand_id
1 'polypeptide(L)'
;MLAGLSACGLAALAWASFVHPLPRLTYNPSDSVAVGWYRVDPLGHDTSSLPHRLEVDSIVLVPLPAEAAALAAQRGYLPTRIPLLKRVGAVAPQEVCVIGGSVGIDGVPSAAVLPADRWGRPLPSWSQCRRLRPGELFLLSVTNPASFDSRYFGPVSAASVIGVARPVWLESRP
;
A
#
# COMPACT_ATOMS: atom_id res chain seq x y z
N MET A 1 -18.77 18.02 -41.87
CA MET A 1 -18.51 18.49 -40.50
C MET A 1 -18.45 17.36 -39.45
N LEU A 2 -19.34 16.38 -39.47
CA LEU A 2 -19.34 15.26 -38.52
C LEU A 2 -18.04 14.41 -38.54
N ALA A 3 -17.48 14.15 -39.72
CA ALA A 3 -16.24 13.34 -39.85
C ALA A 3 -15.01 14.04 -39.19
N GLY A 4 -14.94 15.35 -39.25
CA GLY A 4 -13.85 16.13 -38.63
C GLY A 4 -13.91 16.09 -37.09
N LEU A 5 -15.10 16.19 -36.50
CA LEU A 5 -15.32 16.10 -35.06
C LEU A 5 -14.98 14.69 -34.54
N SER A 6 -15.31 13.64 -35.28
CA SER A 6 -14.96 12.26 -34.87
C SER A 6 -13.45 12.02 -34.92
N ALA A 7 -12.73 12.54 -35.92
CA ALA A 7 -11.27 12.42 -36.01
C ALA A 7 -10.55 13.15 -34.87
N CYS A 8 -11.01 14.36 -34.51
CA CYS A 8 -10.45 15.11 -33.36
C CYS A 8 -10.72 14.41 -32.04
N GLY A 9 -11.90 13.82 -31.86
CA GLY A 9 -12.26 13.03 -30.67
C GLY A 9 -11.38 11.78 -30.51
N LEU A 10 -11.15 11.04 -31.59
CA LEU A 10 -10.26 9.87 -31.57
C LEU A 10 -8.80 10.24 -31.33
N ALA A 11 -8.32 11.35 -31.92
CA ALA A 11 -6.97 11.84 -31.68
C ALA A 11 -6.78 12.29 -30.23
N ALA A 12 -7.76 12.95 -29.62
CA ALA A 12 -7.74 13.36 -28.21
C ALA A 12 -7.77 12.14 -27.28
N LEU A 13 -8.57 11.10 -27.58
CA LEU A 13 -8.60 9.86 -26.81
C LEU A 13 -7.28 9.07 -26.93
N ALA A 14 -6.71 9.00 -28.13
CA ALA A 14 -5.40 8.39 -28.35
C ALA A 14 -4.31 9.15 -27.59
N TRP A 15 -4.29 10.48 -27.68
CA TRP A 15 -3.36 11.32 -26.93
C TRP A 15 -3.49 11.11 -25.43
N ALA A 16 -4.71 11.11 -24.88
CA ALA A 16 -4.97 10.87 -23.45
C ALA A 16 -4.49 9.48 -22.99
N SER A 17 -4.46 8.49 -23.89
CA SER A 17 -3.95 7.14 -23.59
C SER A 17 -2.42 7.06 -23.51
N PHE A 18 -1.70 7.98 -24.16
CA PHE A 18 -0.23 8.05 -24.18
C PHE A 18 0.35 9.05 -23.17
N VAL A 19 -0.46 10.00 -22.69
CA VAL A 19 -0.03 10.99 -21.69
C VAL A 19 -0.24 10.39 -20.30
N HIS A 20 0.84 10.15 -19.58
CA HIS A 20 0.98 9.68 -18.19
C HIS A 20 -0.32 9.32 -17.45
N PRO A 21 -0.39 8.18 -16.76
CA PRO A 21 -1.60 7.81 -16.04
C PRO A 21 -1.99 8.95 -15.08
N LEU A 22 -3.21 9.47 -15.26
CA LEU A 22 -3.74 10.55 -14.45
C LEU A 22 -3.74 10.16 -12.96
N PRO A 23 -3.49 11.11 -12.06
CA PRO A 23 -3.64 10.90 -10.63
C PRO A 23 -5.04 10.36 -10.33
N ARG A 24 -5.13 9.35 -9.48
CA ARG A 24 -6.41 8.75 -9.07
C ARG A 24 -6.85 9.31 -7.73
N LEU A 25 -8.13 9.60 -7.57
CA LEU A 25 -8.71 9.84 -6.27
C LEU A 25 -9.18 8.51 -5.68
N THR A 26 -8.77 8.25 -4.44
CA THR A 26 -9.13 7.04 -3.69
C THR A 26 -9.61 7.43 -2.32
N TYR A 27 -10.78 6.92 -1.92
CA TYR A 27 -11.28 7.07 -0.56
C TYR A 27 -10.78 5.91 0.31
N ASN A 28 -10.22 6.25 1.48
CA ASN A 28 -9.84 5.28 2.50
C ASN A 28 -10.86 5.28 3.64
N PRO A 29 -11.64 4.21 3.81
CA PRO A 29 -12.60 4.09 4.91
C PRO A 29 -12.00 3.49 6.19
N SER A 30 -10.73 3.05 6.16
CA SER A 30 -10.11 2.29 7.24
C SER A 30 -9.10 3.10 8.03
N ASP A 31 -8.88 2.74 9.31
CA ASP A 31 -7.94 3.40 10.21
C ASP A 31 -6.48 2.99 10.01
N SER A 32 -6.16 2.28 8.94
CA SER A 32 -4.77 1.89 8.66
C SER A 32 -3.87 3.05 8.24
N VAL A 33 -4.49 4.08 7.67
CA VAL A 33 -3.99 5.46 7.55
C VAL A 33 -5.20 6.36 7.84
N ALA A 34 -5.01 7.66 7.99
CA ALA A 34 -6.12 8.56 8.27
C ALA A 34 -7.28 8.37 7.26
N VAL A 35 -8.51 8.38 7.77
CA VAL A 35 -9.71 8.22 6.92
C VAL A 35 -9.92 9.45 6.07
N GLY A 36 -10.27 9.27 4.79
CA GLY A 36 -10.53 10.37 3.88
C GLY A 36 -10.13 10.12 2.45
N TRP A 37 -10.08 11.20 1.68
CA TRP A 37 -9.73 11.19 0.27
C TRP A 37 -8.26 11.42 0.04
N TYR A 38 -7.69 10.60 -0.83
CA TYR A 38 -6.28 10.64 -1.23
C TYR A 38 -6.17 10.78 -2.73
N ARG A 39 -5.27 11.66 -3.15
CA ARG A 39 -4.78 11.69 -4.52
C ARG A 39 -3.59 10.73 -4.62
N VAL A 40 -3.69 9.78 -5.54
CA VAL A 40 -2.62 8.82 -5.83
C VAL A 40 -1.89 9.26 -7.08
N ASP A 41 -0.65 9.68 -6.91
CA ASP A 41 0.25 10.03 -8.00
C ASP A 41 0.95 8.75 -8.48
N PRO A 42 0.72 8.30 -9.73
CA PRO A 42 1.33 7.07 -10.25
C PRO A 42 2.85 7.14 -10.22
N LEU A 43 3.49 6.02 -9.88
CA LEU A 43 4.93 5.88 -10.10
C LEU A 43 5.15 5.71 -11.61
N GLY A 44 5.94 6.58 -12.22
CA GLY A 44 6.35 6.43 -13.62
C GLY A 44 7.14 5.13 -13.82
N HIS A 45 7.20 4.65 -15.06
CA HIS A 45 7.97 3.45 -15.42
C HIS A 45 9.49 3.60 -15.24
N ASP A 46 9.95 4.78 -14.87
CA ASP A 46 11.36 5.02 -14.58
C ASP A 46 11.72 4.47 -13.21
N THR A 47 12.25 3.25 -13.22
CA THR A 47 12.68 2.52 -12.02
C THR A 47 13.88 3.18 -11.33
N SER A 48 14.62 4.05 -12.01
CA SER A 48 15.78 4.75 -11.44
C SER A 48 15.38 5.77 -10.35
N SER A 49 14.17 6.31 -10.41
CA SER A 49 13.66 7.29 -9.45
C SER A 49 12.84 6.67 -8.30
N LEU A 50 12.57 5.35 -8.32
CA LEU A 50 11.77 4.66 -7.30
C LEU A 50 12.33 4.79 -5.88
N PRO A 51 13.65 4.64 -5.62
CA PRO A 51 14.19 4.74 -4.28
C PRO A 51 13.93 6.10 -3.61
N HIS A 52 13.92 7.18 -4.40
CA HIS A 52 13.72 8.55 -3.89
C HIS A 52 12.24 8.93 -3.68
N ARG A 53 11.30 8.08 -4.08
CA ARG A 53 9.86 8.33 -3.96
C ARG A 53 9.16 7.46 -2.92
N LEU A 54 9.81 6.38 -2.49
CA LEU A 54 9.26 5.40 -1.56
C LEU A 54 10.12 5.37 -0.30
N GLU A 55 9.90 6.34 0.56
CA GLU A 55 10.58 6.50 1.84
C GLU A 55 9.70 6.01 2.98
N VAL A 56 10.29 5.81 4.15
CA VAL A 56 9.54 5.58 5.40
C VAL A 56 8.52 6.72 5.57
N ASP A 57 7.36 6.39 6.06
CA ASP A 57 6.19 7.26 6.20
C ASP A 57 5.45 7.62 4.90
N SER A 58 5.95 7.29 3.72
CA SER A 58 5.17 7.42 2.49
C SER A 58 3.90 6.58 2.58
N ILE A 59 2.77 7.14 2.13
CA ILE A 59 1.54 6.38 1.96
C ILE A 59 1.49 5.88 0.52
N VAL A 60 1.30 4.58 0.35
CA VAL A 60 1.31 3.92 -0.97
C VAL A 60 0.03 3.17 -1.24
N LEU A 61 -0.37 3.16 -2.51
CA LEU A 61 -1.42 2.29 -3.03
C LEU A 61 -0.75 1.08 -3.67
N VAL A 62 -1.03 -0.13 -3.14
CA VAL A 62 -0.33 -1.35 -3.53
C VAL A 62 -1.29 -2.56 -3.51
N PRO A 63 -1.24 -3.48 -4.50
CA PRO A 63 -1.99 -4.71 -4.43
C PRO A 63 -1.44 -5.62 -3.33
N LEU A 64 -2.31 -6.39 -2.71
CA LEU A 64 -1.90 -7.46 -1.81
C LEU A 64 -1.15 -8.56 -2.57
N PRO A 65 -0.15 -9.22 -1.95
CA PRO A 65 0.35 -10.50 -2.43
C PRO A 65 -0.80 -11.52 -2.59
N ALA A 66 -0.71 -12.40 -3.58
CA ALA A 66 -1.84 -13.27 -3.98
C ALA A 66 -2.45 -14.07 -2.81
N GLU A 67 -1.62 -14.69 -1.98
CA GLU A 67 -2.07 -15.46 -0.81
C GLU A 67 -2.75 -14.57 0.24
N ALA A 68 -2.18 -13.39 0.50
CA ALA A 68 -2.76 -12.41 1.41
C ALA A 68 -4.08 -11.83 0.87
N ALA A 69 -4.19 -11.63 -0.44
CA ALA A 69 -5.41 -11.18 -1.10
C ALA A 69 -6.53 -12.23 -0.97
N ALA A 70 -6.20 -13.51 -1.19
CA ALA A 70 -7.16 -14.61 -1.03
C ALA A 70 -7.67 -14.71 0.42
N LEU A 71 -6.76 -14.65 1.40
CA LEU A 71 -7.13 -14.65 2.81
C LEU A 71 -7.99 -13.44 3.19
N ALA A 72 -7.60 -12.25 2.75
CA ALA A 72 -8.33 -11.02 3.03
C ALA A 72 -9.76 -11.05 2.46
N ALA A 73 -9.93 -11.55 1.24
CA ALA A 73 -11.24 -11.70 0.61
C ALA A 73 -12.10 -12.74 1.32
N GLN A 74 -11.53 -13.92 1.62
CA GLN A 74 -12.22 -14.99 2.35
C GLN A 74 -12.74 -14.52 3.71
N ARG A 75 -11.98 -13.63 4.37
CA ARG A 75 -12.32 -13.11 5.70
C ARG A 75 -13.13 -11.82 5.68
N GLY A 76 -13.41 -11.28 4.51
CA GLY A 76 -14.13 -10.02 4.37
C GLY A 76 -13.36 -8.78 4.82
N TYR A 77 -12.01 -8.83 4.84
CA TYR A 77 -11.18 -7.66 5.17
C TYR A 77 -11.10 -6.70 3.99
N LEU A 78 -10.88 -7.26 2.78
CA LEU A 78 -10.73 -6.51 1.55
C LEU A 78 -11.05 -7.40 0.34
N PRO A 79 -11.85 -6.95 -0.63
CA PRO A 79 -12.03 -7.66 -1.90
C PRO A 79 -10.70 -7.83 -2.65
N THR A 80 -10.50 -8.96 -3.35
CA THR A 80 -9.23 -9.31 -4.02
C THR A 80 -8.70 -8.27 -5.01
N ARG A 81 -9.59 -7.49 -5.62
CA ARG A 81 -9.24 -6.50 -6.64
C ARG A 81 -9.01 -5.10 -6.07
N ILE A 82 -9.21 -4.91 -4.77
CA ILE A 82 -9.03 -3.60 -4.14
C ILE A 82 -7.61 -3.52 -3.59
N PRO A 83 -6.79 -2.57 -4.07
CA PRO A 83 -5.46 -2.38 -3.52
C PRO A 83 -5.52 -1.78 -2.11
N LEU A 84 -4.48 -2.06 -1.33
CA LEU A 84 -4.28 -1.47 0.00
C LEU A 84 -3.78 -0.05 -0.11
N LEU A 85 -4.29 0.83 0.74
CA LEU A 85 -3.67 2.10 1.07
C LEU A 85 -2.94 1.94 2.42
N LYS A 86 -1.61 2.01 2.41
CA LYS A 86 -0.78 1.74 3.60
C LYS A 86 0.42 2.67 3.69
N ARG A 87 0.88 2.85 4.93
CA ARG A 87 2.14 3.55 5.21
C ARG A 87 3.32 2.60 5.05
N VAL A 88 4.40 3.09 4.50
CA VAL A 88 5.70 2.41 4.49
C VAL A 88 6.31 2.54 5.88
N GLY A 89 6.44 1.43 6.59
CA GLY A 89 7.05 1.39 7.93
C GLY A 89 8.56 1.19 7.89
N ALA A 90 9.06 0.47 6.88
CA ALA A 90 10.49 0.29 6.67
C ALA A 90 10.83 0.07 5.19
N VAL A 91 12.05 0.46 4.82
CA VAL A 91 12.66 0.29 3.49
C VAL A 91 14.07 -0.31 3.63
N ALA A 92 14.62 -0.84 2.54
CA ALA A 92 16.01 -1.29 2.54
C ALA A 92 16.98 -0.11 2.85
N PRO A 93 18.06 -0.33 3.61
CA PRO A 93 18.55 -1.61 4.15
C PRO A 93 18.10 -1.91 5.61
N GLN A 94 17.02 -1.33 6.10
CA GLN A 94 16.55 -1.51 7.47
C GLN A 94 16.30 -2.99 7.81
N GLU A 95 16.60 -3.36 9.06
CA GLU A 95 16.29 -4.68 9.60
C GLU A 95 14.88 -4.69 10.18
N VAL A 96 14.10 -5.68 9.79
CA VAL A 96 12.76 -5.91 10.35
C VAL A 96 12.72 -7.28 11.00
N CYS A 97 12.33 -7.32 12.26
CA CYS A 97 12.14 -8.52 13.06
C CYS A 97 10.67 -8.63 13.49
N VAL A 98 10.04 -9.77 13.20
CA VAL A 98 8.71 -10.10 13.72
C VAL A 98 8.86 -11.34 14.61
N ILE A 99 9.00 -11.12 15.89
CA ILE A 99 9.32 -12.15 16.88
C ILE A 99 8.49 -11.89 18.16
N GLY A 100 8.00 -12.96 18.77
CA GLY A 100 7.36 -12.88 20.08
C GLY A 100 6.10 -12.00 20.11
N GLY A 101 5.39 -11.88 18.98
CA GLY A 101 4.19 -11.04 18.91
C GLY A 101 4.48 -9.54 18.75
N SER A 102 5.72 -9.16 18.38
CA SER A 102 6.14 -7.79 18.18
C SER A 102 6.90 -7.60 16.86
N VAL A 103 6.74 -6.42 16.28
CA VAL A 103 7.56 -5.93 15.16
C VAL A 103 8.63 -5.01 15.72
N GLY A 104 9.90 -5.30 15.43
CA GLY A 104 11.02 -4.38 15.64
C GLY A 104 11.59 -3.92 14.30
N ILE A 105 11.93 -2.64 14.20
CA ILE A 105 12.63 -2.05 13.06
C ILE A 105 13.94 -1.46 13.56
N ASP A 106 15.07 -1.95 13.03
CA ASP A 106 16.42 -1.58 13.49
C ASP A 106 16.59 -1.71 15.02
N GLY A 107 16.01 -2.76 15.60
CA GLY A 107 16.01 -3.02 17.04
C GLY A 107 15.02 -2.21 17.87
N VAL A 108 14.26 -1.28 17.26
CA VAL A 108 13.26 -0.48 17.95
C VAL A 108 11.88 -1.12 17.84
N PRO A 109 11.20 -1.45 18.97
CA PRO A 109 9.82 -1.94 18.95
C PRO A 109 8.88 -0.94 18.28
N SER A 110 8.14 -1.39 17.26
CA SER A 110 7.34 -0.51 16.42
C SER A 110 5.85 -0.82 16.43
N ALA A 111 5.46 -2.10 16.56
CA ALA A 111 4.04 -2.48 16.60
C ALA A 111 3.85 -3.88 17.21
N ALA A 112 2.67 -4.14 17.75
CA ALA A 112 2.26 -5.47 18.16
C ALA A 112 1.75 -6.31 16.97
N VAL A 113 1.90 -7.63 17.06
CA VAL A 113 1.33 -8.61 16.13
C VAL A 113 0.22 -9.35 16.85
N LEU A 114 -1.00 -9.26 16.34
CA LEU A 114 -2.13 -9.96 16.94
C LEU A 114 -2.15 -11.42 16.49
N PRO A 115 -2.39 -12.38 17.40
CA PRO A 115 -2.48 -13.80 17.06
C PRO A 115 -3.77 -14.16 16.32
N ALA A 116 -4.82 -13.33 16.47
CA ALA A 116 -6.13 -13.54 15.89
C ALA A 116 -6.79 -12.21 15.51
N ASP A 117 -7.73 -12.27 14.59
CA ASP A 117 -8.56 -11.12 14.22
C ASP A 117 -9.68 -10.87 15.27
N ARG A 118 -10.49 -9.82 15.03
CA ARG A 118 -11.59 -9.44 15.93
C ARG A 118 -12.68 -10.52 16.11
N TRP A 119 -12.69 -11.55 15.27
CA TRP A 119 -13.61 -12.69 15.38
C TRP A 119 -12.93 -13.93 15.96
N GLY A 120 -11.72 -13.80 16.51
CA GLY A 120 -10.96 -14.90 17.10
C GLY A 120 -10.34 -15.87 16.09
N ARG A 121 -10.33 -15.55 14.79
CA ARG A 121 -9.73 -16.40 13.75
C ARG A 121 -8.22 -16.20 13.72
N PRO A 122 -7.40 -17.27 13.77
CA PRO A 122 -5.94 -17.16 13.79
C PRO A 122 -5.42 -16.35 12.60
N LEU A 123 -4.49 -15.43 12.84
CA LEU A 123 -3.78 -14.68 11.79
C LEU A 123 -2.45 -15.37 11.47
N PRO A 124 -2.03 -15.41 10.20
CA PRO A 124 -0.65 -15.77 9.86
C PRO A 124 0.30 -14.77 10.49
N SER A 125 1.57 -15.11 10.58
CA SER A 125 2.62 -14.18 11.00
C SER A 125 3.83 -14.34 10.08
N TRP A 126 4.40 -13.22 9.66
CA TRP A 126 5.68 -13.21 8.98
C TRP A 126 6.82 -13.32 10.02
N SER A 127 6.99 -14.51 10.58
CA SER A 127 7.92 -14.75 11.70
C SER A 127 9.38 -14.81 11.24
N GLN A 128 9.91 -13.70 10.78
CA GLN A 128 11.30 -13.55 10.32
C GLN A 128 11.99 -12.36 10.97
N CYS A 129 13.32 -12.39 10.98
CA CYS A 129 14.17 -11.27 11.39
C CYS A 129 15.29 -11.15 10.35
N ARG A 130 15.24 -10.11 9.53
CA ARG A 130 16.23 -9.88 8.48
C ARG A 130 16.24 -8.45 7.97
N ARG A 131 17.32 -8.08 7.32
CA ARG A 131 17.35 -6.84 6.54
C ARG A 131 16.47 -6.94 5.30
N LEU A 132 15.79 -5.84 5.00
CA LEU A 132 15.06 -5.71 3.75
C LEU A 132 16.03 -5.64 2.58
N ARG A 133 15.66 -6.31 1.48
CA ARG A 133 16.42 -6.29 0.23
C ARG A 133 16.11 -5.01 -0.56
N PRO A 134 17.02 -4.55 -1.43
CA PRO A 134 16.72 -3.46 -2.35
C PRO A 134 15.39 -3.71 -3.09
N GLY A 135 14.50 -2.73 -3.08
CA GLY A 135 13.17 -2.82 -3.68
C GLY A 135 12.12 -3.54 -2.83
N GLU A 136 12.40 -3.88 -1.58
CA GLU A 136 11.38 -4.34 -0.62
C GLU A 136 10.88 -3.19 0.25
N LEU A 137 9.59 -3.20 0.53
CA LEU A 137 8.90 -2.29 1.45
C LEU A 137 8.19 -3.10 2.52
N PHE A 138 8.31 -2.69 3.77
CA PHE A 138 7.53 -3.24 4.87
C PHE A 138 6.40 -2.27 5.20
N LEU A 139 5.18 -2.68 4.93
CA LEU A 139 3.99 -1.85 5.15
C LEU A 139 3.49 -2.04 6.58
N LEU A 140 3.31 -0.96 7.32
CA LEU A 140 2.95 -1.03 8.73
C LEU A 140 2.00 0.09 9.13
N SER A 141 0.89 -0.25 9.77
CA SER A 141 0.08 0.72 10.50
C SER A 141 0.50 0.71 11.97
N VAL A 142 1.06 1.81 12.45
CA VAL A 142 1.44 1.98 13.85
C VAL A 142 0.27 2.50 14.70
N THR A 143 -0.75 3.08 14.06
CA THR A 143 -1.93 3.65 14.72
C THR A 143 -3.07 2.65 14.91
N ASN A 144 -3.14 1.62 14.05
CA ASN A 144 -4.18 0.59 14.13
C ASN A 144 -3.55 -0.79 14.34
N PRO A 145 -3.57 -1.34 15.56
CA PRO A 145 -3.02 -2.66 15.84
C PRO A 145 -3.77 -3.80 15.11
N ALA A 146 -5.04 -3.60 14.75
CA ALA A 146 -5.85 -4.58 14.00
C ALA A 146 -5.65 -4.50 12.48
N SER A 147 -4.76 -3.65 12.01
CA SER A 147 -4.47 -3.50 10.57
C SER A 147 -3.86 -4.77 9.99
N PHE A 148 -4.42 -5.23 8.86
CA PHE A 148 -3.85 -6.34 8.09
C PHE A 148 -2.79 -5.77 7.14
N ASP A 149 -1.52 -6.03 7.44
CA ASP A 149 -0.34 -5.47 6.77
C ASP A 149 0.86 -6.44 6.79
N SER A 150 2.06 -5.94 6.52
CA SER A 150 3.27 -6.76 6.41
C SER A 150 3.63 -7.60 7.65
N ARG A 151 3.04 -7.32 8.79
CA ARG A 151 3.12 -8.19 9.98
C ARG A 151 2.69 -9.62 9.68
N TYR A 152 1.76 -9.76 8.74
CA TYR A 152 1.07 -11.03 8.43
C TYR A 152 1.53 -11.65 7.11
N PHE A 153 1.89 -10.84 6.11
CA PHE A 153 2.27 -11.32 4.78
C PHE A 153 3.71 -10.98 4.35
N GLY A 154 4.45 -10.26 5.19
CA GLY A 154 5.83 -9.89 4.91
C GLY A 154 6.00 -8.69 3.97
N PRO A 155 7.24 -8.41 3.56
CA PRO A 155 7.55 -7.30 2.67
C PRO A 155 6.90 -7.46 1.30
N VAL A 156 6.58 -6.32 0.67
CA VAL A 156 6.08 -6.26 -0.71
C VAL A 156 7.13 -5.65 -1.63
N SER A 157 7.03 -5.93 -2.94
CA SER A 157 7.92 -5.31 -3.92
C SER A 157 7.54 -3.85 -4.17
N ALA A 158 8.52 -2.95 -4.16
CA ALA A 158 8.35 -1.57 -4.57
C ALA A 158 7.84 -1.45 -6.01
N ALA A 159 8.21 -2.40 -6.88
CA ALA A 159 7.74 -2.45 -8.26
C ALA A 159 6.23 -2.74 -8.39
N SER A 160 5.59 -3.29 -7.34
CA SER A 160 4.15 -3.52 -7.33
C SER A 160 3.34 -2.30 -6.90
N VAL A 161 3.99 -1.23 -6.43
CA VAL A 161 3.32 -0.01 -5.99
C VAL A 161 2.68 0.71 -7.17
N ILE A 162 1.38 0.95 -7.08
CA ILE A 162 0.60 1.67 -8.11
C ILE A 162 0.94 3.16 -8.08
N GLY A 163 1.13 3.72 -6.90
CA GLY A 163 1.46 5.13 -6.74
C GLY A 163 1.59 5.56 -5.28
N VAL A 164 2.12 6.78 -5.10
CA VAL A 164 2.21 7.46 -3.80
C VAL A 164 0.94 8.24 -3.57
N ALA A 165 0.33 8.05 -2.40
CA ALA A 165 -0.91 8.69 -2.02
C ALA A 165 -0.64 9.89 -1.11
N ARG A 166 -1.31 11.00 -1.40
CA ARG A 166 -1.27 12.22 -0.61
C ARG A 166 -2.68 12.58 -0.15
N PRO A 167 -2.87 12.93 1.13
CA PRO A 167 -4.18 13.31 1.61
C PRO A 167 -4.65 14.59 0.89
N VAL A 168 -5.91 14.59 0.47
CA VAL A 168 -6.60 15.75 -0.10
C VAL A 168 -7.60 16.31 0.90
N TRP A 169 -8.37 15.40 1.50
CA TRP A 169 -9.33 15.76 2.54
C TRP A 169 -9.43 14.59 3.52
N LEU A 170 -9.18 14.88 4.79
CA LEU A 170 -9.25 13.92 5.87
C LEU A 170 -10.47 14.17 6.73
N GLU A 171 -11.09 13.10 7.21
CA GLU A 171 -12.20 13.18 8.14
C GLU A 171 -11.65 13.45 9.55
N SER A 172 -12.19 14.48 10.20
CA SER A 172 -11.99 14.68 11.63
C SER A 172 -12.79 13.62 12.37
N ARG A 173 -12.12 12.62 12.94
CA ARG A 173 -12.76 11.73 13.90
C ARG A 173 -12.56 12.29 15.30
N PRO A 174 -13.64 12.38 16.09
CA PRO A 174 -13.56 12.79 17.49
C PRO A 174 -12.78 11.80 18.34
#